data_2e747c2b4f71a1f1fe9fb592dfc219c8
#
_entry.id   2e747c2b4f71a1f1fe9fb592dfc219c8
#
_cell.length_a   1.000
_cell.length_b   1.000
_cell.length_c   1.000
_cell.angle_alpha   90.00
_cell.angle_beta   90.00
_cell.angle_gamma   90.00
#
_symmetry.space_group_name_H-M   'P 1'
#
loop_
_entity.id
_entity.type
_entity.pdbx_description
1 polymer ?
#
loop_
_entity_poly.entity_id
_entity_poly.type
_entity_poly.pdbx_seq_one_letter_code
_entity_poly.pdbx_strand_id
1 'polypeptide(L)'
;MSDLQAEPAAVDLLAFEVGGARFGIELTAVREVVRAVFITPLPGAPPTVEGIIDVRGTVVPVYDLRTRFGLPIQPLHPDHRLVTAWTGDRLVALHCERTEWLVSVPASAMERTGAVSLGDRRLAGVAKLPDGIILITDLPAFLDDAERTALDAALAAASAPPHGTSERAGGPPERGAST
;
A
#
# COMPACT_ATOMS: atom_id res chain seq x y z
N MET A 1 24.24 9.40 -43.03
CA MET A 1 24.37 8.35 -42.01
C MET A 1 23.88 8.99 -40.72
N SER A 2 22.59 8.81 -40.43
CA SER A 2 21.97 9.41 -39.23
C SER A 2 22.25 8.48 -38.06
N ASP A 3 23.07 8.97 -37.12
CA ASP A 3 23.19 8.39 -35.80
C ASP A 3 21.80 8.43 -35.14
N LEU A 4 21.13 7.28 -35.13
CA LEU A 4 20.06 7.00 -34.19
C LEU A 4 20.72 6.85 -32.83
N GLN A 5 20.95 7.97 -32.15
CA GLN A 5 21.28 7.95 -30.73
C GLN A 5 20.09 7.26 -30.05
N ALA A 6 20.31 6.02 -29.58
CA ALA A 6 19.37 5.35 -28.70
C ALA A 6 19.18 6.27 -27.50
N GLU A 7 17.99 6.82 -27.34
CA GLU A 7 17.65 7.58 -26.14
C GLU A 7 17.99 6.73 -24.92
N PRO A 8 18.66 7.28 -23.90
CA PRO A 8 18.98 6.53 -22.70
C PRO A 8 17.67 5.96 -22.15
N ALA A 9 17.65 4.65 -21.88
CA ALA A 9 16.47 3.97 -21.36
C ALA A 9 15.90 4.78 -20.18
N ALA A 10 14.68 5.27 -20.34
CA ALA A 10 13.98 6.02 -19.32
C ALA A 10 13.04 5.09 -18.55
N VAL A 11 12.85 5.36 -17.27
CA VAL A 11 11.88 4.67 -16.43
C VAL A 11 10.75 5.64 -16.11
N ASP A 12 9.53 5.23 -16.41
CA ASP A 12 8.34 6.01 -16.11
C ASP A 12 7.88 5.71 -14.69
N LEU A 13 7.80 6.75 -13.88
CA LEU A 13 7.35 6.68 -12.49
C LEU A 13 6.03 7.42 -12.32
N LEU A 14 5.15 6.88 -11.49
CA LEU A 14 4.11 7.65 -10.83
C LEU A 14 4.74 8.26 -9.59
N ALA A 15 4.88 9.59 -9.58
CA ALA A 15 5.35 10.31 -8.41
C ALA A 15 4.19 10.76 -7.52
N PHE A 16 4.42 10.76 -6.21
CA PHE A 16 3.45 11.19 -5.21
C PHE A 16 4.14 11.74 -3.97
N GLU A 17 3.40 12.52 -3.18
CA GLU A 17 3.91 13.20 -1.99
C GLU A 17 3.39 12.56 -0.72
N VAL A 18 4.28 12.35 0.25
CA VAL A 18 3.96 11.93 1.61
C VAL A 18 4.88 12.67 2.59
N GLY A 19 4.31 13.45 3.50
CA GLY A 19 5.07 14.17 4.53
C GLY A 19 6.06 15.19 3.98
N GLY A 20 5.77 15.78 2.83
CA GLY A 20 6.66 16.72 2.14
C GLY A 20 7.82 16.06 1.38
N ALA A 21 7.91 14.72 1.40
CA ALA A 21 8.87 13.98 0.58
C ALA A 21 8.19 13.44 -0.67
N ARG A 22 8.93 13.42 -1.79
CA ARG A 22 8.47 12.87 -3.06
C ARG A 22 8.90 11.41 -3.17
N PHE A 23 7.92 10.55 -3.37
CA PHE A 23 8.10 9.12 -3.62
C PHE A 23 7.71 8.79 -5.05
N GLY A 24 8.22 7.69 -5.56
CA GLY A 24 7.88 7.19 -6.87
C GLY A 24 7.78 5.67 -6.89
N ILE A 25 6.88 5.16 -7.69
CA ILE A 25 6.81 3.73 -8.05
C ILE A 25 6.80 3.60 -9.56
N GLU A 26 7.31 2.49 -10.06
CA GLU A 26 7.27 2.24 -11.50
C GLU A 26 5.83 2.22 -12.00
N LEU A 27 5.57 2.94 -13.08
CA LEU A 27 4.23 3.05 -13.66
C LEU A 27 3.66 1.68 -14.06
N THR A 28 4.51 0.75 -14.43
CA THR A 28 4.14 -0.63 -14.79
C THR A 28 3.51 -1.40 -13.63
N ALA A 29 3.81 -1.04 -12.38
CA ALA A 29 3.19 -1.63 -11.21
C ALA A 29 1.85 -0.97 -10.84
N VAL A 30 1.59 0.25 -11.32
CA VAL A 30 0.38 1.01 -10.98
C VAL A 30 -0.84 0.44 -11.69
N ARG A 31 -1.91 0.21 -10.93
CA ARG A 31 -3.21 -0.16 -11.50
C ARG A 31 -4.09 1.07 -11.73
N GLU A 32 -4.33 1.83 -10.69
CA GLU A 32 -5.13 3.05 -10.74
C GLU A 32 -4.87 3.96 -9.53
N VAL A 33 -5.25 5.22 -9.66
CA VAL A 33 -5.26 6.19 -8.57
C VAL A 33 -6.70 6.54 -8.25
N VAL A 34 -7.09 6.34 -6.99
CA VAL A 34 -8.44 6.65 -6.53
C VAL A 34 -8.41 7.73 -5.46
N ARG A 35 -9.53 8.41 -5.25
CA ARG A 35 -9.67 9.34 -4.12
C ARG A 35 -9.65 8.55 -2.82
N ALA A 36 -9.20 9.19 -1.76
CA ALA A 36 -9.30 8.62 -0.42
C ALA A 36 -10.75 8.27 -0.10
N VAL A 37 -10.95 7.03 0.32
CA VAL A 37 -12.22 6.49 0.81
C VAL A 37 -12.03 6.06 2.25
N PHE A 38 -13.12 5.75 2.95
CA PHE A 38 -13.01 5.21 4.30
C PHE A 38 -12.18 3.92 4.29
N ILE A 39 -11.13 3.89 5.11
CA ILE A 39 -10.28 2.73 5.29
C ILE A 39 -10.81 1.95 6.48
N THR A 40 -11.24 0.72 6.25
CA THR A 40 -11.72 -0.16 7.31
C THR A 40 -10.53 -0.74 8.07
N PRO A 41 -10.41 -0.49 9.39
CA PRO A 41 -9.32 -1.06 10.18
C PRO A 41 -9.30 -2.59 10.09
N LEU A 42 -8.12 -3.18 9.98
CA LEU A 42 -7.93 -4.63 9.91
C LEU A 42 -7.26 -5.12 11.19
N PRO A 43 -8.00 -5.72 12.13
CA PRO A 43 -7.44 -6.25 13.38
C PRO A 43 -6.36 -7.29 13.12
N GLY A 44 -5.24 -7.18 13.83
CA GLY A 44 -4.10 -8.10 13.68
C GLY A 44 -3.18 -7.81 12.49
N ALA A 45 -3.47 -6.79 11.69
CA ALA A 45 -2.58 -6.35 10.63
C ALA A 45 -1.30 -5.71 11.20
N PRO A 46 -0.18 -5.73 10.44
CA PRO A 46 1.03 -5.01 10.82
C PRO A 46 0.76 -3.51 10.99
N PRO A 47 1.52 -2.79 11.86
CA PRO A 47 1.33 -1.35 12.08
C PRO A 47 1.46 -0.49 10.82
N THR A 48 2.16 -0.97 9.81
CA THR A 48 2.33 -0.33 8.50
C THR A 48 1.14 -0.50 7.57
N VAL A 49 0.17 -1.32 7.95
CA VAL A 49 -1.10 -1.51 7.24
C VAL A 49 -2.19 -0.73 7.98
N GLU A 50 -2.68 0.33 7.38
CA GLU A 50 -3.70 1.21 7.94
C GLU A 50 -5.08 0.52 8.03
N GLY A 51 -5.34 -0.39 7.10
CA GLY A 51 -6.57 -1.16 7.00
C GLY A 51 -6.80 -1.71 5.61
N ILE A 52 -8.05 -1.87 5.24
CA ILE A 52 -8.48 -2.38 3.94
C ILE A 52 -9.52 -1.47 3.29
N ILE A 53 -9.55 -1.49 1.96
CA ILE A 53 -10.59 -0.88 1.15
C ILE A 53 -11.16 -1.91 0.17
N ASP A 54 -12.36 -1.64 -0.34
CA ASP A 54 -12.92 -2.36 -1.49
C ASP A 54 -12.65 -1.58 -2.77
N VAL A 55 -11.96 -2.19 -3.71
CA VAL A 55 -11.75 -1.64 -5.04
C VAL A 55 -12.43 -2.56 -6.05
N ARG A 56 -13.66 -2.20 -6.44
CA ARG A 56 -14.46 -2.94 -7.42
C ARG A 56 -14.65 -4.43 -7.05
N GLY A 57 -14.98 -4.70 -5.79
CA GLY A 57 -15.18 -6.05 -5.28
C GLY A 57 -13.90 -6.79 -4.88
N THR A 58 -12.75 -6.12 -4.94
CA THR A 58 -11.47 -6.66 -4.48
C THR A 58 -11.06 -6.00 -3.17
N VAL A 59 -10.84 -6.80 -2.14
CA VAL A 59 -10.29 -6.31 -0.86
C VAL A 59 -8.80 -6.01 -1.03
N VAL A 60 -8.44 -4.76 -0.79
CA VAL A 60 -7.08 -4.26 -1.00
C VAL A 60 -6.54 -3.68 0.31
N PRO A 61 -5.41 -4.19 0.84
CA PRO A 61 -4.77 -3.60 2.00
C PRO A 61 -4.16 -2.24 1.66
N VAL A 62 -4.30 -1.30 2.60
CA VAL A 62 -3.78 0.06 2.50
C VAL A 62 -2.52 0.19 3.34
N TYR A 63 -1.42 0.56 2.70
CA TYR A 63 -0.14 0.79 3.36
C TYR A 63 0.02 2.25 3.72
N ASP A 64 0.33 2.50 4.99
CA ASP A 64 0.71 3.81 5.48
C ASP A 64 2.22 4.04 5.30
N LEU A 65 2.57 4.82 4.30
CA LEU A 65 3.94 5.21 4.01
C LEU A 65 4.56 6.06 5.13
N ARG A 66 3.75 6.81 5.88
CA ARG A 66 4.22 7.64 6.99
C ARG A 66 4.76 6.77 8.12
N THR A 67 3.98 5.80 8.54
CA THR A 67 4.41 4.80 9.55
C THR A 67 5.65 4.06 9.05
N ARG A 68 5.68 3.72 7.77
CA ARG A 68 6.79 2.95 7.19
C ARG A 68 8.11 3.71 7.20
N PHE A 69 8.10 5.01 6.94
CA PHE A 69 9.30 5.86 6.89
C PHE A 69 9.51 6.73 8.13
N GLY A 70 8.77 6.47 9.21
CA GLY A 70 8.90 7.20 10.46
C GLY A 70 8.49 8.67 10.36
N LEU A 71 7.58 8.99 9.45
CA LEU A 71 7.02 10.32 9.29
C LEU A 71 5.86 10.55 10.28
N PRO A 72 5.55 11.80 10.64
CA PRO A 72 4.41 12.10 11.50
C PRO A 72 3.10 11.56 10.92
N ILE A 73 2.34 10.83 11.72
CA ILE A 73 1.02 10.31 11.35
C ILE A 73 0.07 11.48 11.09
N GLN A 74 -0.70 11.40 10.03
CA GLN A 74 -1.79 12.33 9.74
C GLN A 74 -3.09 11.56 9.49
N PRO A 75 -4.23 12.12 9.91
CA PRO A 75 -5.52 11.51 9.62
C PRO A 75 -5.79 11.54 8.11
N LEU A 76 -6.59 10.59 7.65
CA LEU A 76 -7.06 10.54 6.27
C LEU A 76 -7.83 11.82 5.94
N HIS A 77 -7.49 12.45 4.82
CA HIS A 77 -8.15 13.65 4.33
C HIS A 77 -8.84 13.38 2.97
N PRO A 78 -10.00 14.00 2.67
CA PRO A 78 -10.70 13.78 1.40
C PRO A 78 -9.88 14.11 0.15
N ASP A 79 -8.89 15.01 0.27
CA ASP A 79 -7.99 15.37 -0.83
C ASP A 79 -6.86 14.36 -1.05
N HIS A 80 -6.64 13.46 -0.10
CA HIS A 80 -5.65 12.40 -0.23
C HIS A 80 -6.00 11.44 -1.37
N ARG A 81 -5.02 10.66 -1.77
CA ARG A 81 -5.13 9.66 -2.84
C ARG A 81 -4.68 8.30 -2.33
N LEU A 82 -5.25 7.29 -2.93
CA LEU A 82 -4.82 5.91 -2.77
C LEU A 82 -4.32 5.43 -4.13
N VAL A 83 -3.04 5.15 -4.20
CA VAL A 83 -2.41 4.59 -5.40
C VAL A 83 -2.45 3.08 -5.30
N THR A 84 -3.25 2.43 -6.14
CA THR A 84 -3.28 0.97 -6.18
C THR A 84 -2.20 0.45 -7.11
N ALA A 85 -1.43 -0.51 -6.62
CA ALA A 85 -0.30 -1.07 -7.35
C ALA A 85 -0.08 -2.54 -7.02
N TRP A 86 0.55 -3.26 -7.92
CA TRP A 86 0.90 -4.67 -7.76
C TRP A 86 2.26 -4.82 -7.07
N THR A 87 2.32 -5.63 -6.02
CA THR A 87 3.56 -6.04 -5.35
C THR A 87 3.89 -7.50 -5.71
N GLY A 88 4.12 -7.77 -6.97
CA GLY A 88 4.21 -9.12 -7.47
C GLY A 88 2.81 -9.71 -7.67
N ASP A 89 2.36 -10.53 -6.76
CA ASP A 89 1.08 -11.25 -6.82
C ASP A 89 -0.09 -10.56 -6.11
N ARG A 90 0.19 -9.52 -5.30
CA ARG A 90 -0.82 -8.83 -4.49
C ARG A 90 -1.07 -7.40 -4.96
N LEU A 91 -2.34 -7.04 -5.07
CA LEU A 91 -2.75 -5.66 -5.20
C LEU A 91 -2.76 -4.99 -3.82
N VAL A 92 -2.12 -3.83 -3.72
CA VAL A 92 -2.06 -2.99 -2.50
C VAL A 92 -2.46 -1.57 -2.83
N ALA A 93 -2.78 -0.78 -1.83
CA ALA A 93 -3.00 0.66 -1.96
C ALA A 93 -1.98 1.40 -1.10
N LEU A 94 -1.38 2.44 -1.66
CA LEU A 94 -0.47 3.35 -0.96
C LEU A 94 -1.22 4.62 -0.64
N HIS A 95 -1.29 4.98 0.64
CA HIS A 95 -1.89 6.23 1.08
C HIS A 95 -0.91 7.38 0.89
N CYS A 96 -1.28 8.37 0.09
CA CYS A 96 -0.48 9.55 -0.19
C CYS A 96 -1.33 10.83 -0.14
N GLU A 97 -0.67 11.97 0.07
CA GLU A 97 -1.33 13.27 0.15
C GLU A 97 -1.74 13.78 -1.22
N ARG A 98 -0.83 13.67 -2.16
CA ARG A 98 -0.99 14.09 -3.55
C ARG A 98 -0.30 13.12 -4.49
N THR A 99 -0.85 12.96 -5.68
CA THR A 99 -0.14 12.34 -6.79
C THR A 99 0.33 13.44 -7.73
N GLU A 100 1.61 13.40 -8.05
CA GLU A 100 2.16 14.06 -9.21
C GLU A 100 2.04 13.08 -10.38
N TRP A 101 1.82 13.60 -11.57
CA TRP A 101 1.61 12.73 -12.73
C TRP A 101 2.94 12.06 -13.17
N LEU A 102 2.85 11.30 -14.24
CA LEU A 102 3.94 10.60 -14.90
C LEU A 102 5.25 11.43 -14.94
N VAL A 103 6.30 10.89 -14.34
CA VAL A 103 7.65 11.44 -14.39
C VAL A 103 8.55 10.45 -15.11
N SER A 104 9.02 10.82 -16.29
CA SER A 104 9.98 10.01 -17.04
C SER A 104 11.39 10.33 -16.57
N VAL A 105 12.06 9.35 -15.98
CA VAL A 105 13.38 9.50 -15.37
C VAL A 105 14.42 8.81 -16.25
N PRO A 106 15.38 9.54 -16.83
CA PRO A 106 16.47 8.91 -17.56
C PRO A 106 17.31 8.03 -16.64
N ALA A 107 17.73 6.87 -17.12
CA ALA A 107 18.52 5.92 -16.34
C ALA A 107 19.78 6.57 -15.71
N SER A 108 20.35 7.59 -16.35
CA SER A 108 21.50 8.36 -15.85
C SER A 108 21.19 9.21 -14.61
N ALA A 109 19.90 9.53 -14.36
CA ALA A 109 19.46 10.28 -13.18
C ALA A 109 19.04 9.36 -12.02
N MET A 110 19.05 8.04 -12.23
CA MET A 110 18.68 7.05 -11.23
C MET A 110 19.93 6.50 -10.53
N GLU A 111 19.93 6.58 -9.20
CA GLU A 111 20.94 5.93 -8.35
C GLU A 111 20.25 4.80 -7.56
N ARG A 112 20.72 3.55 -7.74
CA ARG A 112 20.19 2.40 -7.00
C ARG A 112 20.65 2.39 -5.55
N THR A 113 19.89 1.76 -4.67
CA THR A 113 20.12 1.72 -3.20
C THR A 113 21.52 1.26 -2.80
N GLY A 114 22.22 0.46 -3.60
CA GLY A 114 23.62 0.07 -3.36
C GLY A 114 24.66 1.19 -3.52
N ALA A 115 24.32 2.27 -4.22
CA ALA A 115 25.19 3.41 -4.46
C ALA A 115 24.94 4.57 -3.46
N VAL A 116 23.76 4.59 -2.83
CA VAL A 116 23.37 5.58 -1.83
C VAL A 116 23.21 4.87 -0.50
N SER A 117 23.88 5.34 0.55
CA SER A 117 23.79 4.77 1.92
C SER A 117 22.43 5.06 2.58
N LEU A 118 21.33 4.78 1.89
CA LEU A 118 19.99 4.99 2.43
C LEU A 118 19.57 3.95 3.46
N GLY A 119 20.34 2.87 3.63
CA GLY A 119 20.12 1.85 4.69
C GLY A 119 18.78 1.12 4.67
N ASP A 120 17.83 1.60 3.89
CA ASP A 120 16.47 1.07 3.84
C ASP A 120 16.26 0.22 2.57
N ARG A 121 16.05 -1.08 2.75
CA ARG A 121 15.80 -2.05 1.67
C ARG A 121 14.49 -1.79 0.90
N ARG A 122 13.61 -0.95 1.44
CA ARG A 122 12.29 -0.61 0.88
C ARG A 122 12.37 0.44 -0.22
N LEU A 123 13.55 1.04 -0.38
CA LEU A 123 13.83 1.96 -1.49
C LEU A 123 14.67 1.23 -2.54
N ALA A 124 14.18 1.20 -3.76
CA ALA A 124 14.92 0.70 -4.92
C ALA A 124 16.06 1.65 -5.32
N GLY A 125 15.91 2.94 -5.00
CA GLY A 125 16.88 3.96 -5.33
C GLY A 125 16.35 5.38 -5.15
N VAL A 126 17.06 6.32 -5.76
CA VAL A 126 16.65 7.72 -5.86
C VAL A 126 16.76 8.19 -7.30
N ALA A 127 15.85 9.05 -7.71
CA ALA A 127 15.96 9.81 -8.94
C ALA A 127 16.30 11.27 -8.63
N LYS A 128 17.38 11.77 -9.23
CA LYS A 128 17.80 13.18 -9.10
C LYS A 128 17.31 13.94 -10.32
N LEU A 129 16.39 14.85 -10.10
CA LEU A 129 15.79 15.68 -11.12
C LEU A 129 16.12 17.16 -10.87
N PRO A 130 16.02 18.04 -11.89
CA PRO A 130 16.26 19.46 -11.72
C PRO A 130 15.37 20.14 -10.67
N ASP A 131 14.18 19.61 -10.46
CA ASP A 131 13.16 20.10 -9.52
C ASP A 131 13.17 19.38 -8.17
N GLY A 132 14.09 18.43 -7.94
CA GLY A 132 14.25 17.75 -6.66
C GLY A 132 14.56 16.26 -6.77
N ILE A 133 14.39 15.58 -5.64
CA ILE A 133 14.70 14.16 -5.50
C ILE A 133 13.40 13.38 -5.37
N ILE A 134 13.30 12.24 -6.05
CA ILE A 134 12.23 11.25 -5.88
C ILE A 134 12.84 9.99 -5.25
N LEU A 135 12.25 9.54 -4.15
CA LEU A 135 12.59 8.28 -3.48
C LEU A 135 11.83 7.13 -4.18
N ILE A 136 12.55 6.25 -4.87
CA ILE A 136 11.94 5.16 -5.62
C ILE A 136 11.65 4.01 -4.66
N THR A 137 10.39 3.66 -4.50
CA THR A 137 9.93 2.63 -3.58
C THR A 137 10.02 1.24 -4.21
N ASP A 138 10.59 0.28 -3.48
CA ASP A 138 10.55 -1.14 -3.81
C ASP A 138 9.30 -1.76 -3.18
N LEU A 139 8.22 -1.87 -3.95
CA LEU A 139 6.95 -2.41 -3.47
C LEU A 139 7.06 -3.87 -2.99
N PRO A 140 7.75 -4.79 -3.68
CA PRO A 140 7.98 -6.15 -3.18
C PRO A 140 8.67 -6.21 -1.82
N ALA A 141 9.58 -5.28 -1.54
CA ALA A 141 10.30 -5.21 -0.27
C ALA A 141 9.56 -4.41 0.83
N PHE A 142 8.33 -3.97 0.56
CA PHE A 142 7.59 -3.09 1.45
C PHE A 142 7.21 -3.74 2.77
N LEU A 143 6.88 -5.03 2.75
CA LEU A 143 6.65 -5.85 3.94
C LEU A 143 7.77 -6.88 4.07
N ASP A 144 8.27 -7.07 5.26
CA ASP A 144 9.11 -8.24 5.56
C ASP A 144 8.25 -9.51 5.65
N ASP A 145 8.88 -10.66 5.78
CA ASP A 145 8.18 -11.96 5.78
C ASP A 145 7.23 -12.11 6.99
N ALA A 146 7.59 -11.53 8.14
CA ALA A 146 6.76 -11.58 9.33
C ALA A 146 5.51 -10.70 9.17
N GLU A 147 5.68 -9.48 8.66
CA GLU A 147 4.58 -8.57 8.36
C GLU A 147 3.66 -9.14 7.27
N ARG A 148 4.23 -9.78 6.26
CA ARG A 148 3.47 -10.45 5.20
C ARG A 148 2.60 -11.59 5.76
N THR A 149 3.19 -12.42 6.62
CA THR A 149 2.46 -13.50 7.29
C THR A 149 1.35 -12.96 8.21
N ALA A 150 1.61 -11.90 8.97
CA ALA A 150 0.62 -11.26 9.82
C ALA A 150 -0.53 -10.66 9.01
N LEU A 151 -0.24 -10.02 7.88
CA LEU A 151 -1.26 -9.48 6.98
C LEU A 151 -2.14 -10.59 6.40
N ASP A 152 -1.53 -11.71 5.97
CA ASP A 152 -2.27 -12.85 5.41
C ASP A 152 -3.21 -13.46 6.46
N ALA A 153 -2.74 -13.63 7.69
CA ALA A 153 -3.57 -14.11 8.80
C ALA A 153 -4.72 -13.15 9.11
N ALA A 154 -4.48 -11.84 9.14
CA ALA A 154 -5.50 -10.83 9.39
C ALA A 154 -6.57 -10.81 8.29
N LEU A 155 -6.17 -10.89 7.01
CA LEU A 155 -7.09 -10.96 5.88
C LEU A 155 -7.94 -12.23 5.89
N ALA A 156 -7.34 -13.37 6.22
CA ALA A 156 -8.05 -14.64 6.35
C ALA A 156 -9.09 -14.59 7.49
N ALA A 157 -8.75 -14.00 8.63
CA ALA A 157 -9.65 -13.82 9.75
C ALA A 157 -10.84 -12.89 9.42
N ALA A 158 -10.58 -11.81 8.67
CA ALA A 158 -11.62 -10.87 8.22
C ALA A 158 -12.56 -11.47 7.18
N SER A 159 -12.13 -12.49 6.43
CA SER A 159 -12.92 -13.17 5.42
C SER A 159 -13.69 -14.38 5.98
N ALA A 160 -13.44 -14.78 7.24
CA ALA A 160 -14.15 -15.89 7.87
C ALA A 160 -15.59 -15.46 8.19
N PRO A 161 -16.59 -16.32 7.92
CA PRO A 161 -17.97 -16.03 8.34
C PRO A 161 -18.03 -15.94 9.87
N PRO A 162 -18.88 -15.05 10.43
CA PRO A 162 -19.05 -14.95 11.87
C PRO A 162 -19.45 -16.33 12.41
N HIS A 163 -18.67 -16.83 13.35
CA HIS A 163 -19.01 -18.08 14.03
C HIS A 163 -20.40 -17.93 14.65
N GLY A 164 -21.34 -18.75 14.17
CA GLY A 164 -22.72 -18.77 14.64
C GLY A 164 -22.75 -18.88 16.14
N THR A 165 -23.39 -17.90 16.78
CA THR A 165 -23.82 -17.99 18.16
C THR A 165 -24.75 -19.22 18.23
N SER A 166 -24.27 -20.29 18.85
CA SER A 166 -25.08 -21.45 19.17
C SER A 166 -26.17 -20.97 20.14
N GLU A 167 -27.32 -20.69 19.57
CA GLU A 167 -28.54 -20.42 20.30
C GLU A 167 -28.93 -21.72 21.00
N ARG A 168 -28.58 -21.78 22.30
CA ARG A 168 -29.13 -22.78 23.18
C ARG A 168 -30.63 -22.49 23.31
N ALA A 169 -31.40 -23.22 22.53
CA ALA A 169 -32.84 -23.34 22.75
C ALA A 169 -33.06 -23.92 24.15
N GLY A 170 -33.35 -23.04 25.11
CA GLY A 170 -33.93 -23.40 26.38
C GLY A 170 -35.37 -23.83 26.13
N GLY A 171 -35.63 -25.13 26.22
CA GLY A 171 -37.01 -25.67 26.20
C GLY A 171 -37.84 -25.11 27.36
N PRO A 172 -39.17 -24.95 27.19
CA PRO A 172 -40.05 -24.43 28.21
C PRO A 172 -40.23 -25.47 29.35
N PRO A 173 -40.37 -25.03 30.61
CA PRO A 173 -40.66 -25.93 31.71
C PRO A 173 -42.10 -26.51 31.59
N GLU A 174 -42.20 -27.82 31.58
CA GLU A 174 -43.48 -28.52 31.71
C GLU A 174 -44.13 -28.15 33.03
N ARG A 175 -45.35 -27.63 32.96
CA ARG A 175 -46.24 -27.48 34.13
C ARG A 175 -46.89 -28.83 34.41
N GLY A 176 -46.43 -29.47 35.48
CA GLY A 176 -47.12 -30.61 36.04
C GLY A 176 -48.49 -30.17 36.58
N ALA A 177 -49.54 -30.79 36.06
CA ALA A 177 -50.85 -30.76 36.66
C ALA A 177 -50.85 -31.77 37.82
N SER A 178 -51.32 -31.33 38.97
CA SER A 178 -51.73 -32.20 40.05
C SER A 178 -53.10 -31.80 40.54
N THR A 179 -53.96 -32.73 40.52
CA THR A 179 -55.27 -32.93 41.04
C THR A 179 -55.67 -32.11 42.25
#